data_d7efc66f09e7c9a54419c3b432b0d5c3
#
_entry.id   d7efc66f09e7c9a54419c3b432b0d5c3
#
_cell.length_a   1.000
_cell.length_b   1.000
_cell.length_c   1.000
_cell.angle_alpha   90.00
_cell.angle_beta   90.00
_cell.angle_gamma   90.00
#
_symmetry.space_group_name_H-M   'P 1'
#
loop_
_entity.id
_entity.type
_entity.pdbx_description
1 polymer ?
#
loop_
_entity_poly.entity_id
_entity_poly.type
_entity_poly.pdbx_seq_one_letter_code
_entity_poly.pdbx_strand_id
1 'polypeptide(L)'
;MKVGDLSVYIDMSLLKPFSKLPALNAATILLVEREERFQQNLADALVGDTTVTVNVRLAKSLPLPMDNEESRPRIDLVVFIINLTSELSLKSAEASLKYLDPGYFLGKVCFLATNARNTSVPTERLDAMRKLAASLHCPLLFAEDQTPDGVNSATERLLTVLKVAAGLVPTATALYLSSLTRCTIPPDIDQPSFE
;
A
#
# COMPACT_ATOMS: atom_id res chain seq x y z
N MET A 1 -28.99 17.68 26.41
CA MET A 1 -27.95 17.78 25.36
C MET A 1 -27.42 16.37 25.12
N LYS A 2 -27.77 15.78 24.00
CA LYS A 2 -27.43 14.36 23.67
C LYS A 2 -26.00 14.30 23.14
N VAL A 3 -25.12 13.64 23.87
CA VAL A 3 -23.77 13.27 23.44
C VAL A 3 -23.91 11.94 22.67
N GLY A 4 -24.36 12.01 21.43
CA GLY A 4 -24.79 10.80 20.73
C GLY A 4 -24.35 10.66 19.26
N ASP A 5 -23.52 11.55 18.71
CA ASP A 5 -23.36 11.51 17.25
C ASP A 5 -21.91 11.63 16.72
N LEU A 6 -20.89 11.72 17.59
CA LEU A 6 -19.52 11.85 17.08
C LEU A 6 -18.88 10.52 16.66
N SER A 7 -19.34 9.39 17.23
CA SER A 7 -18.76 8.07 16.89
C SER A 7 -19.25 7.52 15.55
N VAL A 8 -20.45 7.91 15.11
CA VAL A 8 -21.05 7.48 13.85
C VAL A 8 -20.40 8.17 12.65
N TYR A 9 -20.02 9.44 12.78
CA TYR A 9 -19.36 10.20 11.71
C TYR A 9 -17.93 9.76 11.44
N ILE A 10 -17.22 9.25 12.44
CA ILE A 10 -15.84 8.77 12.27
C ILE A 10 -15.80 7.43 11.50
N ASP A 11 -16.84 6.60 11.65
CA ASP A 11 -16.93 5.27 11.02
C ASP A 11 -17.25 5.32 9.53
N MET A 12 -17.92 6.37 9.05
CA MET A 12 -18.31 6.53 7.64
C MET A 12 -17.15 6.91 6.71
N SER A 13 -16.01 7.37 7.22
CA SER A 13 -14.84 7.73 6.41
C SER A 13 -13.76 6.63 6.34
N LEU A 14 -13.91 5.56 7.11
CA LEU A 14 -12.96 4.45 7.12
C LEU A 14 -13.14 3.54 5.91
N LEU A 15 -12.04 3.28 5.22
CA LEU A 15 -12.00 2.27 4.18
C LEU A 15 -11.95 0.88 4.83
N LYS A 16 -12.92 0.00 4.54
CA LYS A 16 -13.06 -1.35 5.13
C LYS A 16 -12.74 -2.43 4.11
N PRO A 17 -11.85 -3.41 4.41
CA PRO A 17 -11.39 -4.41 3.44
C PRO A 17 -12.42 -5.49 3.12
N PHE A 18 -13.39 -5.72 4.01
CA PHE A 18 -14.35 -6.81 3.92
C PHE A 18 -15.80 -6.35 3.76
N SER A 19 -16.01 -5.09 3.38
CA SER A 19 -17.36 -4.51 3.22
C SER A 19 -18.14 -5.10 2.05
N LYS A 20 -17.46 -5.74 1.09
CA LYS A 20 -18.06 -6.33 -0.12
C LYS A 20 -17.45 -7.70 -0.44
N LEU A 21 -18.24 -8.53 -1.15
CA LEU A 21 -17.78 -9.83 -1.61
C LEU A 21 -16.66 -9.71 -2.65
N PRO A 22 -15.71 -10.66 -2.69
CA PRO A 22 -14.72 -10.72 -3.74
C PRO A 22 -15.36 -11.03 -5.09
N ALA A 23 -14.83 -10.42 -6.15
CA ALA A 23 -15.19 -10.79 -7.51
C ALA A 23 -14.40 -12.03 -7.97
N LEU A 24 -15.02 -12.87 -8.79
CA LEU A 24 -14.37 -14.07 -9.31
C LEU A 24 -13.26 -13.68 -10.31
N ASN A 25 -12.07 -14.21 -10.14
CA ASN A 25 -10.89 -13.94 -10.99
C ASN A 25 -10.59 -12.45 -11.21
N ALA A 26 -11.00 -11.60 -10.28
CA ALA A 26 -10.71 -10.18 -10.34
C ALA A 26 -10.17 -9.68 -9.00
N ALA A 27 -9.28 -8.70 -9.07
CA ALA A 27 -8.72 -8.04 -7.90
C ALA A 27 -8.73 -6.52 -8.09
N THR A 28 -8.98 -5.79 -7.02
CA THR A 28 -8.98 -4.33 -7.05
C THR A 28 -7.84 -3.79 -6.20
N ILE A 29 -6.99 -2.97 -6.82
CA ILE A 29 -5.89 -2.26 -6.17
C ILE A 29 -6.20 -0.76 -6.12
N LEU A 30 -5.94 -0.15 -4.95
CA LEU A 30 -5.97 1.29 -4.77
C LEU A 30 -4.54 1.81 -4.69
N LEU A 31 -4.15 2.63 -5.64
CA LEU A 31 -2.87 3.35 -5.64
C LEU A 31 -3.09 4.74 -5.04
N VAL A 32 -2.34 5.06 -3.99
CA VAL A 32 -2.42 6.36 -3.30
C VAL A 32 -1.09 7.06 -3.46
N GLU A 33 -1.07 8.13 -4.25
CA GLU A 33 0.12 8.95 -4.49
C GLU A 33 -0.24 10.44 -4.49
N ARG A 34 0.41 11.22 -3.62
CA ARG A 34 0.14 12.65 -3.50
C ARG A 34 0.46 13.43 -4.78
N GLU A 35 1.54 13.08 -5.46
CA GLU A 35 2.11 13.84 -6.58
C GLU A 35 1.59 13.38 -7.95
N GLU A 36 0.88 12.25 -7.99
CA GLU A 36 0.26 11.67 -9.20
C GLU A 36 1.23 11.49 -10.39
N ARG A 37 2.51 11.22 -10.09
CA ARG A 37 3.55 11.11 -11.13
C ARG A 37 3.73 9.68 -11.63
N PHE A 38 3.78 8.74 -10.71
CA PHE A 38 4.10 7.35 -11.01
C PHE A 38 2.86 6.45 -11.08
N GLN A 39 1.82 6.80 -10.32
CA GLN A 39 0.61 5.97 -10.21
C GLN A 39 -0.07 5.68 -11.55
N GLN A 40 -0.06 6.64 -12.51
CA GLN A 40 -0.71 6.42 -13.81
C GLN A 40 0.05 5.39 -14.64
N ASN A 41 1.37 5.52 -14.76
CA ASN A 41 2.21 4.56 -15.49
C ASN A 41 2.08 3.15 -14.89
N LEU A 42 2.06 3.09 -13.57
CA LEU A 42 1.88 1.84 -12.83
C LEU A 42 0.49 1.25 -13.05
N ALA A 43 -0.55 2.08 -13.08
CA ALA A 43 -1.92 1.65 -13.35
C ALA A 43 -2.06 1.05 -14.75
N ASP A 44 -1.50 1.70 -15.77
CA ASP A 44 -1.54 1.24 -17.14
C ASP A 44 -0.82 -0.13 -17.29
N ALA A 45 0.32 -0.29 -16.61
CA ALA A 45 1.05 -1.55 -16.60
C ALA A 45 0.30 -2.68 -15.85
N LEU A 46 -0.38 -2.36 -14.73
CA LEU A 46 -1.14 -3.33 -13.93
C LEU A 46 -2.37 -3.86 -14.68
N VAL A 47 -3.06 -3.02 -15.45
CA VAL A 47 -4.23 -3.43 -16.25
C VAL A 47 -3.83 -4.37 -17.39
N GLY A 48 -2.58 -4.34 -17.82
CA GLY A 48 -2.05 -5.22 -18.86
C GLY A 48 -1.90 -6.71 -18.48
N ASP A 49 -2.09 -7.10 -17.22
CA ASP A 49 -2.04 -8.52 -16.80
C ASP A 49 -3.19 -9.31 -17.45
N THR A 50 -2.83 -10.38 -18.14
CA THR A 50 -3.80 -11.25 -18.85
C THR A 50 -4.31 -12.40 -18.00
N THR A 51 -3.72 -12.65 -16.84
CA THR A 51 -4.04 -13.81 -15.99
C THR A 51 -5.17 -13.54 -15.01
N VAL A 52 -5.35 -12.29 -14.59
CA VAL A 52 -6.37 -11.85 -13.64
C VAL A 52 -6.91 -10.48 -14.07
N THR A 53 -8.21 -10.26 -13.97
CA THR A 53 -8.78 -8.94 -14.20
C THR A 53 -8.37 -8.00 -13.06
N VAL A 54 -7.49 -7.05 -13.34
CA VAL A 54 -7.05 -6.06 -12.36
C VAL A 54 -7.83 -4.76 -12.53
N ASN A 55 -8.54 -4.37 -11.47
CA ASN A 55 -9.21 -3.07 -11.39
C ASN A 55 -8.31 -2.11 -10.61
N VAL A 56 -7.84 -1.05 -11.25
CA VAL A 56 -7.03 -0.02 -10.61
C VAL A 56 -7.87 1.18 -10.23
N ARG A 57 -7.68 1.67 -9.01
CA ARG A 57 -8.25 2.92 -8.51
C ARG A 57 -7.12 3.84 -8.08
N LEU A 58 -7.26 5.13 -8.37
CA LEU A 58 -6.26 6.14 -8.07
C LEU A 58 -6.79 7.13 -7.05
N ALA A 59 -5.95 7.52 -6.12
CA ALA A 59 -6.26 8.56 -5.13
C ALA A 59 -5.00 9.36 -4.79
N LYS A 60 -5.17 10.64 -4.44
CA LYS A 60 -4.07 11.48 -3.93
C LYS A 60 -3.79 11.24 -2.45
N SER A 61 -4.83 10.94 -1.70
CA SER A 61 -4.80 10.71 -0.25
C SER A 61 -6.08 10.05 0.21
N LEU A 62 -6.11 9.62 1.46
CA LEU A 62 -7.34 9.23 2.15
C LEU A 62 -7.78 10.35 3.11
N PRO A 63 -9.09 10.47 3.43
CA PRO A 63 -10.19 9.57 3.03
C PRO A 63 -10.59 9.77 1.58
N LEU A 64 -11.23 8.73 0.99
CA LEU A 64 -11.84 8.84 -0.33
C LEU A 64 -13.13 9.67 -0.26
N PRO A 65 -13.52 10.38 -1.34
CA PRO A 65 -14.78 11.11 -1.39
C PRO A 65 -15.99 10.22 -1.07
N MET A 66 -16.95 10.74 -0.30
CA MET A 66 -18.10 9.96 0.14
C MET A 66 -19.15 9.71 -0.96
N ASP A 67 -19.15 10.52 -2.01
CA ASP A 67 -20.21 10.56 -3.04
C ASP A 67 -20.46 9.23 -3.77
N ASN A 68 -19.58 8.24 -3.63
CA ASN A 68 -19.64 6.96 -4.32
C ASN A 68 -19.39 5.75 -3.40
N GLU A 69 -19.68 5.85 -2.11
CA GLU A 69 -19.36 4.77 -1.17
C GLU A 69 -20.11 3.47 -1.50
N GLU A 70 -21.41 3.55 -1.84
CA GLU A 70 -22.21 2.37 -2.19
C GLU A 70 -21.76 1.71 -3.50
N SER A 71 -21.35 2.50 -4.49
CA SER A 71 -20.88 2.00 -5.79
C SER A 71 -19.41 1.60 -5.81
N ARG A 72 -18.65 1.95 -4.75
CA ARG A 72 -17.22 1.66 -4.65
C ARG A 72 -16.98 0.15 -4.65
N PRO A 73 -16.10 -0.39 -5.50
CA PRO A 73 -15.75 -1.81 -5.47
C PRO A 73 -15.04 -2.15 -4.16
N ARG A 74 -15.03 -3.44 -3.83
CA ARG A 74 -14.12 -3.95 -2.80
C ARG A 74 -12.67 -3.64 -3.21
N ILE A 75 -11.88 -3.15 -2.28
CA ILE A 75 -10.44 -2.93 -2.47
C ILE A 75 -9.68 -4.06 -1.78
N ASP A 76 -8.89 -4.80 -2.54
CA ASP A 76 -8.14 -5.95 -2.05
C ASP A 76 -6.74 -5.58 -1.57
N LEU A 77 -6.13 -4.56 -2.16
CA LEU A 77 -4.82 -4.06 -1.77
C LEU A 77 -4.78 -2.53 -1.85
N VAL A 78 -4.24 -1.89 -0.83
CA VAL A 78 -3.91 -0.45 -0.84
C VAL A 78 -2.41 -0.30 -0.94
N VAL A 79 -1.94 0.48 -1.91
CA VAL A 79 -0.52 0.77 -2.12
C VAL A 79 -0.28 2.25 -1.93
N PHE A 80 0.55 2.60 -0.96
CA PHE A 80 1.03 3.97 -0.78
C PHE A 80 2.33 4.14 -1.56
N ILE A 81 2.28 4.98 -2.59
CA ILE A 81 3.45 5.35 -3.40
C ILE A 81 4.08 6.58 -2.76
N ILE A 82 5.34 6.45 -2.36
CA ILE A 82 6.05 7.46 -1.58
C ILE A 82 7.31 7.86 -2.32
N ASN A 83 7.34 9.10 -2.80
CA ASN A 83 8.55 9.69 -3.36
C ASN A 83 9.48 10.13 -2.23
N LEU A 84 10.63 9.47 -2.08
CA LEU A 84 11.58 9.74 -1.02
C LEU A 84 12.29 11.09 -1.16
N THR A 85 12.25 11.76 -2.30
CA THR A 85 12.74 13.14 -2.45
C THR A 85 11.79 14.17 -1.85
N SER A 86 10.51 13.79 -1.62
CA SER A 86 9.46 14.67 -1.11
C SER A 86 9.08 14.31 0.33
N GLU A 87 9.30 15.23 1.26
CA GLU A 87 8.86 15.06 2.65
C GLU A 87 7.32 15.04 2.76
N LEU A 88 6.64 15.79 1.90
CA LEU A 88 5.18 15.86 1.88
C LEU A 88 4.56 14.54 1.42
N SER A 89 5.25 13.75 0.60
CA SER A 89 4.80 12.44 0.15
C SER A 89 4.67 11.47 1.34
N LEU A 90 5.71 11.37 2.17
CA LEU A 90 5.69 10.54 3.38
C LEU A 90 4.62 11.01 4.38
N LYS A 91 4.58 12.31 4.69
CA LYS A 91 3.59 12.87 5.61
C LYS A 91 2.15 12.66 5.14
N SER A 92 1.89 12.73 3.84
CA SER A 92 0.56 12.47 3.26
C SER A 92 0.17 11.01 3.40
N ALA A 93 1.10 10.08 3.20
CA ALA A 93 0.87 8.66 3.43
C ALA A 93 0.56 8.38 4.90
N GLU A 94 1.37 8.87 5.84
CA GLU A 94 1.14 8.74 7.29
C GLU A 94 -0.23 9.29 7.71
N ALA A 95 -0.60 10.47 7.21
CA ALA A 95 -1.91 11.08 7.49
C ALA A 95 -3.09 10.25 6.94
N SER A 96 -2.87 9.51 5.86
CA SER A 96 -3.88 8.67 5.21
C SER A 96 -4.12 7.34 5.95
N LEU A 97 -3.12 6.82 6.67
CA LEU A 97 -3.20 5.52 7.36
C LEU A 97 -4.34 5.45 8.38
N LYS A 98 -4.66 6.55 9.06
CA LYS A 98 -5.74 6.64 10.04
C LYS A 98 -7.14 6.42 9.47
N TYR A 99 -7.28 6.48 8.14
CA TYR A 99 -8.54 6.25 7.43
C TYR A 99 -8.66 4.82 6.88
N LEU A 100 -7.72 3.94 7.24
CA LEU A 100 -7.80 2.50 6.95
C LEU A 100 -8.28 1.74 8.18
N ASP A 101 -9.22 0.82 7.94
CA ASP A 101 -9.60 -0.15 8.96
C ASP A 101 -8.39 -1.04 9.33
N PRO A 102 -8.21 -1.41 10.61
CA PRO A 102 -7.12 -2.28 11.03
C PRO A 102 -6.99 -3.59 10.24
N GLY A 103 -8.07 -4.12 9.68
CA GLY A 103 -8.06 -5.32 8.85
C GLY A 103 -7.21 -5.20 7.58
N TYR A 104 -6.92 -3.98 7.10
CA TYR A 104 -6.00 -3.78 5.98
C TYR A 104 -4.56 -4.12 6.34
N PHE A 105 -4.13 -3.90 7.59
CA PHE A 105 -2.77 -4.21 8.04
C PHE A 105 -2.50 -5.72 8.21
N LEU A 106 -3.47 -6.54 7.88
CA LEU A 106 -3.31 -8.00 7.79
C LEU A 106 -2.94 -8.46 6.36
N GLY A 107 -1.95 -7.79 5.76
CA GLY A 107 -1.40 -8.14 4.45
C GLY A 107 -2.12 -7.53 3.25
N LYS A 108 -2.92 -6.47 3.46
CA LYS A 108 -3.64 -5.74 2.41
C LYS A 108 -3.16 -4.29 2.24
N VAL A 109 -2.04 -3.93 2.84
CA VAL A 109 -1.33 -2.67 2.64
C VAL A 109 0.08 -2.98 2.17
N CYS A 110 0.57 -2.20 1.22
CA CYS A 110 1.94 -2.23 0.74
C CYS A 110 2.45 -0.80 0.59
N PHE A 111 3.71 -0.58 0.92
CA PHE A 111 4.41 0.66 0.64
C PHE A 111 5.32 0.48 -0.57
N LEU A 112 5.29 1.44 -1.49
CA LEU A 112 6.14 1.49 -2.67
C LEU A 112 6.95 2.78 -2.66
N ALA A 113 8.23 2.70 -2.33
CA ALA A 113 9.12 3.84 -2.27
C ALA A 113 9.83 4.05 -3.60
N THR A 114 9.76 5.27 -4.13
CA THR A 114 10.48 5.67 -5.35
C THR A 114 11.67 6.58 -5.01
N ASN A 115 12.60 6.71 -5.95
CA ASN A 115 13.80 7.54 -5.84
C ASN A 115 14.74 7.16 -4.67
N ALA A 116 14.72 5.92 -4.19
CA ALA A 116 15.55 5.49 -3.06
C ALA A 116 17.06 5.58 -3.33
N ARG A 117 17.49 5.53 -4.59
CA ARG A 117 18.90 5.65 -5.01
C ARG A 117 19.35 7.08 -5.27
N ASN A 118 18.44 8.04 -5.18
CA ASN A 118 18.77 9.44 -5.42
C ASN A 118 19.62 9.98 -4.26
N THR A 119 20.78 10.54 -4.58
CA THR A 119 21.73 11.09 -3.60
C THR A 119 21.18 12.27 -2.79
N SER A 120 20.10 12.91 -3.26
CA SER A 120 19.41 13.99 -2.54
C SER A 120 18.44 13.50 -1.46
N VAL A 121 18.21 12.18 -1.35
CA VAL A 121 17.31 11.61 -0.33
C VAL A 121 18.05 11.57 1.02
N PRO A 122 17.51 12.26 2.04
CA PRO A 122 18.06 12.17 3.39
C PRO A 122 17.94 10.74 3.94
N THR A 123 19.02 10.24 4.55
CA THR A 123 19.05 8.89 5.15
C THR A 123 17.93 8.72 6.18
N GLU A 124 17.66 9.77 6.97
CA GLU A 124 16.62 9.79 7.98
C GLU A 124 15.22 9.51 7.40
N ARG A 125 14.95 9.97 6.16
CA ARG A 125 13.66 9.73 5.51
C ARG A 125 13.49 8.28 5.09
N LEU A 126 14.55 7.67 4.56
CA LEU A 126 14.55 6.25 4.23
C LEU A 126 14.36 5.39 5.49
N ASP A 127 15.04 5.74 6.58
CA ASP A 127 14.92 5.05 7.86
C ASP A 127 13.54 5.25 8.49
N ALA A 128 12.96 6.45 8.41
CA ALA A 128 11.59 6.70 8.84
C ALA A 128 10.59 5.82 8.07
N MET A 129 10.76 5.71 6.74
CA MET A 129 9.92 4.85 5.91
C MET A 129 10.06 3.37 6.28
N ARG A 130 11.28 2.87 6.52
CA ARG A 130 11.52 1.49 6.97
C ARG A 130 10.89 1.23 8.33
N LYS A 131 11.05 2.14 9.28
CA LYS A 131 10.44 2.05 10.62
C LYS A 131 8.92 2.03 10.54
N LEU A 132 8.32 2.89 9.70
CA LEU A 132 6.87 2.92 9.49
C LEU A 132 6.37 1.58 8.95
N ALA A 133 6.97 1.06 7.88
CA ALA A 133 6.59 -0.21 7.28
C ALA A 133 6.74 -1.37 8.28
N ALA A 134 7.85 -1.41 9.03
CA ALA A 134 8.11 -2.42 10.05
C ALA A 134 7.10 -2.36 11.20
N SER A 135 6.78 -1.17 11.71
CA SER A 135 5.81 -1.00 12.81
C SER A 135 4.40 -1.46 12.45
N LEU A 136 4.03 -1.34 11.18
CA LEU A 136 2.74 -1.76 10.65
C LEU A 136 2.75 -3.17 10.08
N HIS A 137 3.91 -3.84 10.07
CA HIS A 137 4.11 -5.15 9.46
C HIS A 137 3.67 -5.23 8.00
N CYS A 138 3.91 -4.14 7.25
CA CYS A 138 3.55 -4.03 5.85
C CYS A 138 4.77 -4.20 4.94
N PRO A 139 4.63 -4.86 3.77
CA PRO A 139 5.69 -4.92 2.78
C PRO A 139 6.14 -3.53 2.34
N LEU A 140 7.46 -3.35 2.23
CA LEU A 140 8.07 -2.16 1.64
C LEU A 140 8.80 -2.59 0.37
N LEU A 141 8.34 -2.10 -0.76
CA LEU A 141 8.94 -2.30 -2.06
C LEU A 141 9.65 -1.03 -2.52
N PHE A 142 10.68 -1.19 -3.33
CA PHE A 142 11.38 -0.08 -3.97
C PHE A 142 11.19 -0.16 -5.47
N ALA A 143 10.91 0.97 -6.11
CA ALA A 143 10.73 1.07 -7.55
C ALA A 143 11.58 2.20 -8.14
N GLU A 144 12.00 2.00 -9.37
CA GLU A 144 12.56 3.05 -10.22
C GLU A 144 11.43 3.57 -11.13
N ASP A 145 11.02 4.81 -10.90
CA ASP A 145 9.91 5.46 -11.62
C ASP A 145 10.36 6.10 -12.95
N GLN A 146 11.67 6.15 -13.20
CA GLN A 146 12.28 6.81 -14.35
C GLN A 146 12.46 5.89 -15.55
N THR A 147 12.38 4.56 -15.38
CA THR A 147 12.67 3.60 -16.42
C THR A 147 11.48 2.64 -16.65
N PRO A 148 11.20 2.26 -17.91
CA PRO A 148 10.16 1.26 -18.21
C PRO A 148 10.40 -0.07 -17.48
N ASP A 149 11.65 -0.50 -17.37
CA ASP A 149 12.01 -1.75 -16.68
C ASP A 149 11.74 -1.65 -15.18
N GLY A 150 11.94 -0.47 -14.57
CA GLY A 150 11.60 -0.20 -13.19
C GLY A 150 10.10 -0.26 -12.94
N VAL A 151 9.30 0.30 -13.85
CA VAL A 151 7.82 0.20 -13.82
C VAL A 151 7.39 -1.26 -13.93
N ASN A 152 7.90 -2.01 -14.89
CA ASN A 152 7.56 -3.42 -15.11
C ASN A 152 7.92 -4.27 -13.89
N SER A 153 9.12 -4.12 -13.34
CA SER A 153 9.55 -4.84 -12.14
C SER A 153 8.66 -4.52 -10.93
N ALA A 154 8.29 -3.26 -10.73
CA ALA A 154 7.37 -2.86 -9.67
C ALA A 154 5.98 -3.48 -9.88
N THR A 155 5.49 -3.48 -11.11
CA THR A 155 4.20 -4.06 -11.51
C THR A 155 4.15 -5.56 -11.20
N GLU A 156 5.13 -6.35 -11.62
CA GLU A 156 5.20 -7.79 -11.36
C GLU A 156 5.17 -8.12 -9.86
N ARG A 157 5.93 -7.36 -9.08
CA ARG A 157 5.97 -7.53 -7.62
C ARG A 157 4.64 -7.16 -6.97
N LEU A 158 4.01 -6.07 -7.39
CA LEU A 158 2.70 -5.66 -6.89
C LEU A 158 1.60 -6.64 -7.31
N LEU A 159 1.63 -7.17 -8.52
CA LEU A 159 0.70 -8.22 -8.97
C LEU A 159 0.80 -9.48 -8.10
N THR A 160 2.01 -9.87 -7.74
CA THR A 160 2.21 -11.00 -6.82
C THR A 160 1.56 -10.74 -5.46
N VAL A 161 1.79 -9.56 -4.87
CA VAL A 161 1.18 -9.17 -3.59
C VAL A 161 -0.35 -9.07 -3.73
N LEU A 162 -0.84 -8.46 -4.81
CA LEU A 162 -2.27 -8.29 -5.07
C LEU A 162 -2.99 -9.62 -5.20
N LYS A 163 -2.44 -10.57 -5.95
CA LYS A 163 -3.04 -11.91 -6.13
C LYS A 163 -3.19 -12.64 -4.80
N VAL A 164 -2.21 -12.53 -3.91
CA VAL A 164 -2.29 -13.10 -2.56
C VAL A 164 -3.29 -12.33 -1.68
N ALA A 165 -3.27 -11.00 -1.70
CA ALA A 165 -4.17 -10.16 -0.92
C ALA A 165 -5.64 -10.33 -1.32
N ALA A 166 -5.90 -10.60 -2.60
CA ALA A 166 -7.23 -10.88 -3.14
C ALA A 166 -7.70 -12.33 -2.90
N GLY A 167 -6.80 -13.23 -2.45
CA GLY A 167 -7.11 -14.65 -2.25
C GLY A 167 -7.14 -15.47 -3.54
N LEU A 168 -6.44 -15.03 -4.57
CA LEU A 168 -6.39 -15.69 -5.88
C LEU A 168 -5.27 -16.73 -5.98
N VAL A 169 -4.38 -16.80 -4.99
CA VAL A 169 -3.30 -17.78 -4.93
C VAL A 169 -3.73 -18.92 -4.00
N PRO A 170 -3.84 -20.16 -4.49
CA PRO A 170 -4.12 -21.28 -3.64
C PRO A 170 -3.09 -21.42 -2.51
N THR A 171 -3.53 -21.75 -1.31
CA THR A 171 -2.68 -21.98 -0.12
C THR A 171 -1.98 -20.73 0.44
N ALA A 172 -2.11 -19.56 -0.17
CA ALA A 172 -1.56 -18.31 0.34
C ALA A 172 -2.67 -17.31 0.71
N THR A 173 -2.52 -16.63 1.84
CA THR A 173 -3.48 -15.63 2.31
C THR A 173 -2.78 -14.31 2.61
N ALA A 174 -3.55 -13.21 2.64
CA ALA A 174 -3.03 -11.91 3.05
C ALA A 174 -2.36 -11.97 4.45
N LEU A 175 -2.95 -12.72 5.38
CA LEU A 175 -2.37 -12.92 6.71
C LEU A 175 -0.99 -13.61 6.65
N TYR A 176 -0.77 -14.51 5.70
CA TYR A 176 0.54 -15.13 5.48
C TYR A 176 1.59 -14.10 5.05
N LEU A 177 1.25 -13.16 4.17
CA LEU A 177 2.15 -12.04 3.81
C LEU A 177 2.54 -11.21 5.04
N SER A 178 1.57 -10.90 5.90
CA SER A 178 1.84 -10.16 7.14
C SER A 178 2.75 -10.94 8.09
N SER A 179 2.63 -12.27 8.16
CA SER A 179 3.51 -13.10 9.00
C SER A 179 4.93 -13.14 8.44
N LEU A 180 5.10 -13.22 7.13
CA LEU A 180 6.42 -13.20 6.51
C LEU A 180 7.16 -11.89 6.79
N THR A 181 6.47 -10.75 6.71
CA THR A 181 7.08 -9.44 7.02
C THR A 181 7.49 -9.31 8.50
N ARG A 182 6.83 -10.04 9.40
CA ARG A 182 7.22 -10.08 10.82
C ARG A 182 8.48 -10.93 11.07
N CYS A 183 8.71 -11.94 10.23
CA CYS A 183 9.88 -12.83 10.36
C CYS A 183 11.14 -12.27 9.72
N THR A 184 11.04 -11.26 8.86
CA THR A 184 12.17 -10.64 8.16
C THR A 184 12.67 -9.36 8.84
N ILE A 185 12.78 -9.35 10.18
CA ILE A 185 13.60 -8.35 10.85
C ILE A 185 15.04 -8.74 10.50
N PRO A 186 15.81 -7.91 9.78
CA PRO A 186 17.22 -8.19 9.57
C PRO A 186 17.88 -8.33 10.95
N PRO A 187 18.76 -9.30 11.18
CA PRO A 187 19.56 -9.29 12.39
C PRO A 187 20.28 -7.94 12.45
N ASP A 188 20.28 -7.31 13.63
CA ASP A 188 21.01 -6.07 13.86
C ASP A 188 22.44 -6.25 13.39
N ILE A 189 22.79 -5.58 12.28
CA ILE A 189 24.15 -5.61 11.72
C ILE A 189 25.11 -4.79 12.60
N ASP A 190 24.60 -4.13 13.63
CA ASP A 190 25.33 -3.22 14.52
C ASP A 190 25.63 -3.80 15.91
N GLN A 191 25.77 -5.12 16.07
CA GLN A 191 26.45 -5.62 17.25
C GLN A 191 27.96 -5.65 16.98
N PRO A 192 28.75 -4.73 17.57
CA PRO A 192 30.22 -4.89 17.56
C PRO A 192 30.55 -6.20 18.28
N SER A 193 31.18 -7.11 17.53
CA SER A 193 31.79 -8.30 18.12
C SER A 193 32.83 -7.84 19.16
N PHE A 194 32.50 -7.97 20.43
CA PHE A 194 33.48 -7.89 21.50
C PHE A 194 34.29 -9.18 21.46
N GLU A 195 35.52 -9.09 20.93
CA GLU A 195 36.61 -9.96 21.30
C GLU A 195 37.26 -9.46 22.59
#